data_1515873cd397755dac6deb930a81c23e
#
_entry.id   1515873cd397755dac6deb930a81c23e
#
_cell.length_a   1.000
_cell.length_b   1.000
_cell.length_c   1.000
_cell.angle_alpha   90.00
_cell.angle_beta   90.00
_cell.angle_gamma   90.00
#
_symmetry.space_group_name_H-M   'P 1'
#
loop_
_entity.id
_entity.type
_entity.pdbx_description
1 polymer ?
#
loop_
_entity_poly.entity_id
_entity_poly.type
_entity_poly.pdbx_seq_one_letter_code
_entity_poly.pdbx_strand_id
1 'polypeptide(L)'
;GVRALLYRPADADVVCKTIEDLFVVPDGDRFRRHHDNQEGYQAHHRVVQLSVDMLAADPRLANLDGVYCEIQVVTIGDHIWNELEHDIKYKTPDGNPSELQTGLLRVLRTQLNATRGTVAQLMEETDRRRQENHSRIETPEDLQYALRARSGRFLRGDLARLLELLEKVLREVTPAELQRLALGPDDIEA
;
A
#
# COMPACT_ATOMS: atom_id res chain seq x y z
N GLY A 1 -15.56 2.49 4.50
CA GLY A 1 -14.12 2.75 4.39
C GLY A 1 -13.34 1.51 3.97
N VAL A 2 -12.14 1.71 3.50
CA VAL A 2 -11.22 0.66 3.04
C VAL A 2 -9.92 0.78 3.83
N ARG A 3 -9.22 -0.34 4.09
CA ARG A 3 -7.88 -0.32 4.68
C ARG A 3 -6.85 -0.89 3.72
N ALA A 4 -5.75 -0.16 3.57
CA ALA A 4 -4.53 -0.62 2.93
C ALA A 4 -3.56 -1.05 4.05
N LEU A 5 -3.26 -2.34 4.12
CA LEU A 5 -2.38 -2.91 5.14
C LEU A 5 -0.96 -3.00 4.61
N LEU A 6 -0.01 -2.42 5.34
CA LEU A 6 1.40 -2.37 4.99
C LEU A 6 2.23 -3.26 5.91
N TYR A 7 3.30 -3.81 5.36
CA TYR A 7 4.34 -4.46 6.16
C TYR A 7 5.31 -3.43 6.77
N ARG A 8 5.67 -2.39 6.02
CA ARG A 8 6.65 -1.36 6.44
C ARG A 8 5.99 0.01 6.57
N PRO A 9 6.24 0.74 7.67
CA PRO A 9 5.79 2.13 7.79
C PRO A 9 6.34 3.03 6.67
N ALA A 10 7.57 2.76 6.21
CA ALA A 10 8.22 3.54 5.15
C ALA A 10 7.47 3.51 3.80
N ASP A 11 6.59 2.54 3.57
CA ASP A 11 5.80 2.47 2.35
C ASP A 11 4.55 3.37 2.40
N ALA A 12 4.23 3.94 3.56
CA ALA A 12 2.98 4.70 3.76
C ALA A 12 2.89 5.94 2.85
N ASP A 13 3.96 6.70 2.72
CA ASP A 13 3.98 7.90 1.88
C ASP A 13 3.78 7.57 0.40
N VAL A 14 4.41 6.49 -0.06
CA VAL A 14 4.26 6.01 -1.45
C VAL A 14 2.81 5.58 -1.72
N VAL A 15 2.22 4.83 -0.80
CA VAL A 15 0.83 4.38 -0.93
C VAL A 15 -0.14 5.56 -0.84
N CYS A 16 0.08 6.50 0.07
CA CYS A 16 -0.72 7.72 0.16
C CYS A 16 -0.67 8.54 -1.12
N LYS A 17 0.54 8.72 -1.68
CA LYS A 17 0.69 9.42 -2.96
C LYS A 17 -0.01 8.67 -4.09
N THR A 18 0.12 7.36 -4.16
CA THR A 18 -0.58 6.54 -5.15
C THR A 18 -2.10 6.70 -5.04
N ILE A 19 -2.65 6.75 -3.83
CA ILE A 19 -4.08 7.03 -3.62
C ILE A 19 -4.45 8.42 -4.14
N GLU A 20 -3.63 9.43 -3.87
CA GLU A 20 -3.86 10.80 -4.33
C GLU A 20 -3.73 10.96 -5.85
N ASP A 21 -2.88 10.15 -6.49
CA ASP A 21 -2.74 10.10 -7.96
C ASP A 21 -3.91 9.35 -8.63
N LEU A 22 -4.52 8.40 -7.92
CA LEU A 22 -5.60 7.56 -8.44
C LEU A 22 -6.99 8.15 -8.29
N PHE A 23 -7.22 8.88 -7.21
CA PHE A 23 -8.53 9.36 -6.80
C PHE A 23 -8.52 10.87 -6.61
N VAL A 24 -9.68 11.47 -6.61
CA VAL A 24 -9.84 12.87 -6.23
C VAL A 24 -9.84 12.98 -4.72
N VAL A 25 -8.83 13.64 -4.16
CA VAL A 25 -8.80 14.02 -2.73
C VAL A 25 -9.21 15.48 -2.64
N PRO A 26 -10.34 15.82 -2.02
CA PRO A 26 -10.77 17.22 -1.90
C PRO A 26 -9.75 18.06 -1.13
N ASP A 27 -9.80 19.37 -1.32
CA ASP A 27 -8.93 20.31 -0.63
C ASP A 27 -9.26 20.40 0.87
N GLY A 28 -8.21 20.52 1.67
CA GLY A 28 -8.27 20.72 3.10
C GLY A 28 -7.74 19.54 3.92
N ASP A 29 -7.14 19.89 5.07
CA ASP A 29 -6.45 18.94 5.96
C ASP A 29 -7.34 17.84 6.51
N ARG A 30 -8.65 18.09 6.62
CA ARG A 30 -9.63 17.08 7.09
C ARG A 30 -9.71 15.84 6.17
N PHE A 31 -9.30 15.97 4.92
CA PHE A 31 -9.30 14.87 3.94
C PHE A 31 -7.96 14.14 3.86
N ARG A 32 -6.91 14.74 4.45
CA ARG A 32 -5.55 14.18 4.56
C ARG A 32 -5.12 14.23 6.01
N ARG A 33 -5.42 13.19 6.78
CA ARG A 33 -5.09 13.13 8.21
C ARG A 33 -3.99 12.13 8.47
N HIS A 34 -3.07 12.51 9.33
CA HIS A 34 -2.12 11.61 9.95
C HIS A 34 -2.47 11.49 11.43
N HIS A 35 -2.78 10.27 11.86
CA HIS A 35 -2.98 9.97 13.27
C HIS A 35 -1.71 9.36 13.81
N ASP A 36 -1.11 10.05 14.76
CA ASP A 36 0.02 9.58 15.56
C ASP A 36 -0.34 9.86 17.01
N ASN A 37 -0.66 8.82 17.77
CA ASN A 37 -0.96 8.95 19.16
C ASN A 37 0.28 8.66 20.04
N GLN A 38 0.26 9.11 21.29
CA GLN A 38 1.36 8.91 22.25
C GLN A 38 1.66 7.43 22.53
N GLU A 39 0.73 6.53 22.18
CA GLU A 39 0.88 5.08 22.31
C GLU A 39 1.51 4.47 21.06
N GLY A 40 1.89 5.30 20.05
CA GLY A 40 2.62 4.90 18.85
C GLY A 40 1.75 4.28 17.76
N TYR A 41 0.42 4.42 17.80
CA TYR A 41 -0.45 4.11 16.69
C TYR A 41 -0.24 5.15 15.58
N GLN A 42 0.01 4.67 14.37
CA GLN A 42 0.18 5.50 13.20
C GLN A 42 -0.77 5.07 12.09
N ALA A 43 -1.54 6.02 11.59
CA ALA A 43 -2.43 5.80 10.45
C ALA A 43 -2.50 7.05 9.59
N HIS A 44 -2.46 6.86 8.29
CA HIS A 44 -2.73 7.91 7.33
C HIS A 44 -4.14 7.72 6.79
N HIS A 45 -4.97 8.73 6.88
CA HIS A 45 -6.33 8.72 6.35
C HIS A 45 -6.41 9.59 5.11
N ARG A 46 -6.99 9.05 4.05
CA ARG A 46 -7.33 9.77 2.83
C ARG A 46 -8.82 9.62 2.59
N VAL A 47 -9.54 10.74 2.53
CA VAL A 47 -10.94 10.74 2.11
C VAL A 47 -10.97 11.10 0.64
N VAL A 48 -11.49 10.20 -0.17
CA VAL A 48 -11.41 10.26 -1.62
C VAL A 48 -12.78 10.17 -2.28
N GLN A 49 -12.83 10.63 -3.54
CA GLN A 49 -13.96 10.42 -4.46
C GLN A 49 -13.43 9.81 -5.76
N LEU A 50 -14.32 9.18 -6.53
CA LEU A 50 -14.00 8.78 -7.89
C LEU A 50 -13.85 10.02 -8.78
N SER A 51 -12.93 9.98 -9.73
CA SER A 51 -12.80 11.03 -10.72
C SER A 51 -13.93 10.95 -11.75
N VAL A 52 -14.19 12.06 -12.43
CA VAL A 52 -15.18 12.11 -13.52
C VAL A 52 -14.84 11.09 -14.62
N ASP A 53 -13.56 10.92 -14.92
CA ASP A 53 -13.09 9.95 -15.93
C ASP A 53 -13.36 8.50 -15.50
N MET A 54 -13.18 8.18 -14.21
CA MET A 54 -13.50 6.84 -13.68
C MET A 54 -15.01 6.57 -13.75
N LEU A 55 -15.84 7.56 -13.42
CA LEU A 55 -17.30 7.43 -13.49
C LEU A 55 -17.77 7.29 -14.93
N ALA A 56 -17.15 8.01 -15.87
CA ALA A 56 -17.48 7.93 -17.29
C ALA A 56 -17.03 6.59 -17.92
N ALA A 57 -15.93 6.02 -17.45
CA ALA A 57 -15.39 4.76 -17.96
C ALA A 57 -16.24 3.53 -17.60
N ASP A 58 -16.99 3.57 -16.49
CA ASP A 58 -17.84 2.46 -16.05
C ASP A 58 -19.22 2.94 -15.59
N PRO A 59 -20.26 2.74 -16.40
CA PRO A 59 -21.63 3.15 -16.06
C PRO A 59 -22.17 2.56 -14.75
N ARG A 60 -21.61 1.43 -14.28
CA ARG A 60 -21.99 0.82 -13.00
C ARG A 60 -21.60 1.67 -11.80
N LEU A 61 -20.68 2.59 -11.97
CA LEU A 61 -20.20 3.50 -10.94
C LEU A 61 -20.98 4.83 -10.87
N ALA A 62 -21.93 5.06 -11.75
CA ALA A 62 -22.65 6.34 -11.86
C ALA A 62 -23.34 6.77 -10.55
N ASN A 63 -23.81 5.81 -9.75
CA ASN A 63 -24.44 6.06 -8.45
C ASN A 63 -23.44 6.42 -7.34
N LEU A 64 -22.13 6.40 -7.63
CA LEU A 64 -21.07 6.75 -6.69
C LEU A 64 -20.55 8.18 -6.91
N ASP A 65 -21.15 8.94 -7.82
CA ASP A 65 -20.82 10.35 -8.01
C ASP A 65 -21.05 11.13 -6.71
N GLY A 66 -20.06 11.92 -6.30
CA GLY A 66 -20.09 12.68 -5.05
C GLY A 66 -19.97 11.84 -3.77
N VAL A 67 -19.85 10.52 -3.87
CA VAL A 67 -19.69 9.65 -2.68
C VAL A 67 -18.25 9.70 -2.17
N TYR A 68 -18.11 9.94 -0.87
CA TYR A 68 -16.81 9.92 -0.19
C TYR A 68 -16.49 8.52 0.33
N CYS A 69 -15.23 8.11 0.15
CA CYS A 69 -14.67 6.90 0.75
C CYS A 69 -13.43 7.25 1.56
N GLU A 70 -13.36 6.78 2.81
CA GLU A 70 -12.14 6.88 3.60
C GLU A 70 -11.26 5.67 3.32
N ILE A 71 -9.99 5.93 2.97
CA ILE A 71 -8.94 4.93 2.83
C ILE A 71 -7.96 5.13 3.99
N GLN A 72 -7.83 4.12 4.83
CA GLN A 72 -6.88 4.10 5.95
C GLN A 72 -5.64 3.31 5.54
N VAL A 73 -4.47 3.95 5.59
CA VAL A 73 -3.18 3.31 5.33
C VAL A 73 -2.51 3.07 6.67
N VAL A 74 -2.35 1.80 7.03
CA VAL A 74 -1.85 1.38 8.34
C VAL A 74 -0.92 0.18 8.22
N THR A 75 -0.02 -0.04 9.17
CA THR A 75 0.72 -1.30 9.22
C THR A 75 -0.15 -2.42 9.78
N ILE A 76 0.21 -3.68 9.46
CA ILE A 76 -0.45 -4.86 10.04
C ILE A 76 -0.42 -4.82 11.57
N GLY A 77 0.71 -4.41 12.16
CA GLY A 77 0.83 -4.29 13.62
C GLY A 77 -0.10 -3.25 14.22
N ASP A 78 -0.21 -2.08 13.59
CA ASP A 78 -1.14 -1.03 14.02
C ASP A 78 -2.59 -1.46 13.84
N HIS A 79 -2.89 -2.18 12.76
CA HIS A 79 -4.23 -2.72 12.53
C HIS A 79 -4.64 -3.70 13.64
N ILE A 80 -3.80 -4.68 13.97
CA ILE A 80 -4.09 -5.67 15.03
C ILE A 80 -4.34 -4.96 16.36
N TRP A 81 -3.46 -4.03 16.73
CA TRP A 81 -3.60 -3.31 17.99
C TRP A 81 -4.90 -2.49 18.05
N ASN A 82 -5.20 -1.75 16.99
CA ASN A 82 -6.37 -0.88 16.89
C ASN A 82 -7.68 -1.68 16.99
N GLU A 83 -7.78 -2.82 16.30
CA GLU A 83 -8.97 -3.67 16.36
C GLU A 83 -9.18 -4.23 17.79
N LEU A 84 -8.10 -4.69 18.42
CA LEU A 84 -8.20 -5.22 19.79
C LEU A 84 -8.51 -4.13 20.81
N GLU A 85 -7.86 -2.97 20.73
CA GLU A 85 -8.15 -1.85 21.61
C GLU A 85 -9.59 -1.39 21.48
N HIS A 86 -10.06 -1.22 20.24
CA HIS A 86 -11.45 -0.84 19.96
C HIS A 86 -12.44 -1.88 20.51
N ASP A 87 -12.20 -3.15 20.27
CA ASP A 87 -13.06 -4.23 20.75
C ASP A 87 -13.12 -4.26 22.30
N ILE A 88 -12.00 -4.12 22.96
CA ILE A 88 -11.92 -4.13 24.42
C ILE A 88 -12.67 -2.90 24.96
N LYS A 89 -12.44 -1.71 24.45
CA LYS A 89 -13.13 -0.49 24.88
C LYS A 89 -14.64 -0.53 24.61
N TYR A 90 -15.05 -1.07 23.46
CA TYR A 90 -16.45 -1.07 23.04
C TYR A 90 -17.29 -2.17 23.73
N LYS A 91 -16.68 -3.31 24.07
CA LYS A 91 -17.36 -4.45 24.70
C LYS A 91 -17.39 -4.38 26.22
N THR A 92 -16.69 -3.43 26.81
CA THR A 92 -16.71 -3.21 28.26
C THR A 92 -17.95 -2.41 28.64
N PRO A 93 -18.78 -2.86 29.61
CA PRO A 93 -20.08 -2.24 29.90
C PRO A 93 -20.02 -0.75 30.27
N ASP A 94 -18.91 -0.29 30.82
CA ASP A 94 -18.65 1.09 31.24
C ASP A 94 -17.68 1.85 30.33
N GLY A 95 -17.26 1.21 29.21
CA GLY A 95 -16.31 1.79 28.25
C GLY A 95 -14.86 1.87 28.77
N ASN A 96 -14.59 1.35 29.99
CA ASN A 96 -13.28 1.41 30.62
C ASN A 96 -12.64 0.02 30.73
N PRO A 97 -11.50 -0.24 30.05
CA PRO A 97 -10.77 -1.49 30.22
C PRO A 97 -10.27 -1.63 31.67
N SER A 98 -10.24 -2.86 32.19
CA SER A 98 -9.63 -3.14 33.50
C SER A 98 -8.13 -2.81 33.50
N GLU A 99 -7.53 -2.68 34.69
CA GLU A 99 -6.09 -2.47 34.82
C GLU A 99 -5.28 -3.61 34.15
N LEU A 100 -5.76 -4.85 34.27
CA LEU A 100 -5.14 -6.00 33.61
C LEU A 100 -5.21 -5.88 32.09
N GLN A 101 -6.39 -5.54 31.53
CA GLN A 101 -6.56 -5.33 30.09
C GLN A 101 -5.67 -4.20 29.58
N THR A 102 -5.61 -3.08 30.28
CA THR A 102 -4.74 -1.95 29.97
C THR A 102 -3.26 -2.37 29.98
N GLY A 103 -2.85 -3.14 31.01
CA GLY A 103 -1.49 -3.69 31.11
C GLY A 103 -1.15 -4.60 29.94
N LEU A 104 -2.05 -5.52 29.58
CA LEU A 104 -1.87 -6.45 28.46
C LEU A 104 -1.83 -5.72 27.11
N LEU A 105 -2.64 -4.70 26.90
CA LEU A 105 -2.58 -3.87 25.69
C LEU A 105 -1.23 -3.17 25.55
N ARG A 106 -0.64 -2.66 26.63
CA ARG A 106 0.71 -2.06 26.61
C ARG A 106 1.79 -3.08 26.24
N VAL A 107 1.73 -4.28 26.83
CA VAL A 107 2.66 -5.36 26.49
C VAL A 107 2.54 -5.75 25.03
N LEU A 108 1.31 -5.95 24.55
CA LEU A 108 1.05 -6.25 23.15
C LEU A 108 1.60 -5.15 22.23
N ARG A 109 1.39 -3.88 22.58
CA ARG A 109 1.91 -2.75 21.80
C ARG A 109 3.42 -2.80 21.68
N THR A 110 4.11 -3.06 22.80
CA THR A 110 5.58 -3.19 22.82
C THR A 110 6.06 -4.33 21.91
N GLN A 111 5.38 -5.48 21.95
CA GLN A 111 5.70 -6.62 21.10
C GLN A 111 5.47 -6.33 19.62
N LEU A 112 4.34 -5.69 19.27
CA LEU A 112 4.04 -5.31 17.90
C LEU A 112 5.05 -4.28 17.34
N ASN A 113 5.49 -3.33 18.17
CA ASN A 113 6.53 -2.37 17.79
C ASN A 113 7.88 -3.06 17.54
N ALA A 114 8.27 -4.01 18.39
CA ALA A 114 9.49 -4.81 18.18
C ALA A 114 9.38 -5.65 16.88
N THR A 115 8.24 -6.31 16.68
CA THR A 115 7.96 -7.11 15.48
C THR A 115 8.02 -6.25 14.21
N ARG A 116 7.53 -4.99 14.25
CA ARG A 116 7.58 -4.05 13.13
C ARG A 116 9.02 -3.85 12.63
N GLY A 117 9.99 -3.68 13.54
CA GLY A 117 11.40 -3.55 13.19
C GLY A 117 11.94 -4.80 12.48
N THR A 118 11.61 -5.98 13.01
CA THR A 118 12.02 -7.26 12.41
C THR A 118 11.41 -7.46 11.02
N VAL A 119 10.13 -7.16 10.85
CA VAL A 119 9.46 -7.24 9.53
C VAL A 119 10.09 -6.27 8.54
N ALA A 120 10.38 -5.04 8.94
CA ALA A 120 11.05 -4.07 8.08
C ALA A 120 12.41 -4.60 7.60
N GLN A 121 13.24 -5.13 8.51
CA GLN A 121 14.54 -5.72 8.18
C GLN A 121 14.42 -6.93 7.24
N LEU A 122 13.42 -7.81 7.45
CA LEU A 122 13.16 -8.94 6.54
C LEU A 122 12.79 -8.47 5.14
N MET A 123 11.97 -7.43 5.03
CA MET A 123 11.59 -6.87 3.73
C MET A 123 12.77 -6.19 3.04
N GLU A 124 13.57 -5.41 3.77
CA GLU A 124 14.80 -4.80 3.23
C GLU A 124 15.79 -5.85 2.72
N GLU A 125 16.00 -6.92 3.49
CA GLU A 125 16.87 -8.02 3.07
C GLU A 125 16.29 -8.74 1.84
N THR A 126 14.98 -8.92 1.78
CA THR A 126 14.32 -9.51 0.62
C THR A 126 14.50 -8.62 -0.63
N ASP A 127 14.32 -7.31 -0.47
CA ASP A 127 14.52 -6.34 -1.55
C ASP A 127 15.99 -6.32 -2.01
N ARG A 128 16.95 -6.37 -1.06
CA ARG A 128 18.38 -6.46 -1.36
C ARG A 128 18.71 -7.71 -2.16
N ARG A 129 18.22 -8.88 -1.73
CA ARG A 129 18.43 -10.15 -2.46
C ARG A 129 17.80 -10.13 -3.85
N ARG A 130 16.64 -9.54 -3.99
CA ARG A 130 16.03 -9.32 -5.31
C ARG A 130 16.90 -8.44 -6.20
N GLN A 131 17.47 -7.37 -5.66
CA GLN A 131 18.40 -6.50 -6.41
C GLN A 131 19.69 -7.23 -6.81
N GLU A 132 20.23 -8.07 -5.94
CA GLU A 132 21.45 -8.84 -6.22
C GLU A 132 21.21 -9.99 -7.22
N ASN A 133 20.01 -10.60 -7.20
CA ASN A 133 19.66 -11.72 -8.07
C ASN A 133 19.05 -11.32 -9.43
N HIS A 134 19.06 -10.04 -9.79
CA HIS A 134 18.40 -9.52 -11.00
C HIS A 134 19.11 -9.91 -12.31
N SER A 135 19.39 -11.19 -12.48
CA SER A 135 19.76 -11.69 -13.80
C SER A 135 18.54 -12.05 -14.68
N ARG A 136 17.39 -12.31 -14.08
CA ARG A 136 16.18 -12.75 -14.82
C ARG A 136 14.90 -12.28 -14.13
N ILE A 137 13.89 -11.91 -14.91
CA ILE A 137 12.55 -11.56 -14.47
C ILE A 137 11.65 -12.76 -14.71
N GLU A 138 11.18 -13.42 -13.66
CA GLU A 138 10.44 -14.69 -13.74
C GLU A 138 8.98 -14.53 -13.30
N THR A 139 8.65 -13.46 -12.54
CA THR A 139 7.31 -13.24 -12.03
C THR A 139 6.77 -11.86 -12.43
N PRO A 140 5.43 -11.68 -12.47
CA PRO A 140 4.82 -10.37 -12.68
C PRO A 140 5.30 -9.33 -11.65
N GLU A 141 5.59 -9.76 -10.43
CA GLU A 141 6.11 -8.93 -9.35
C GLU A 141 7.54 -8.46 -9.65
N ASP A 142 8.40 -9.32 -10.18
CA ASP A 142 9.75 -8.95 -10.60
C ASP A 142 9.70 -7.94 -11.75
N LEU A 143 8.78 -8.17 -12.71
CA LEU A 143 8.52 -7.23 -13.80
C LEU A 143 8.05 -5.87 -13.29
N GLN A 144 7.06 -5.87 -12.39
CA GLN A 144 6.58 -4.64 -11.74
C GLN A 144 7.72 -3.89 -11.04
N TYR A 145 8.57 -4.62 -10.30
CA TYR A 145 9.70 -4.04 -9.60
C TYR A 145 10.72 -3.40 -10.57
N ALA A 146 11.11 -4.14 -11.62
CA ALA A 146 12.06 -3.65 -12.62
C ALA A 146 11.54 -2.39 -13.34
N LEU A 147 10.26 -2.38 -13.71
CA LEU A 147 9.63 -1.25 -14.39
C LEU A 147 9.43 -0.06 -13.46
N ARG A 148 9.07 -0.29 -12.19
CA ARG A 148 8.97 0.76 -11.17
C ARG A 148 10.31 1.41 -10.86
N ALA A 149 11.38 0.62 -10.72
CA ALA A 149 12.72 1.14 -10.47
C ALA A 149 13.16 2.13 -11.56
N ARG A 150 12.62 1.98 -12.77
CA ARG A 150 12.92 2.81 -13.92
C ARG A 150 11.99 4.01 -14.06
N SER A 151 10.67 3.79 -13.94
CA SER A 151 9.65 4.80 -14.20
C SER A 151 9.26 5.63 -12.96
N GLY A 152 9.58 5.13 -11.76
CA GLY A 152 9.11 5.69 -10.50
C GLY A 152 7.61 5.47 -10.25
N ARG A 153 6.90 4.80 -11.15
CA ARG A 153 5.44 4.61 -11.10
C ARG A 153 5.07 3.15 -10.97
N PHE A 154 3.93 2.88 -10.33
CA PHE A 154 3.28 1.59 -10.43
C PHE A 154 2.57 1.49 -11.78
N LEU A 155 2.89 0.44 -12.53
CA LEU A 155 2.18 0.17 -13.77
C LEU A 155 0.81 -0.46 -13.47
N ARG A 156 -0.19 0.00 -14.18
CA ARG A 156 -1.52 -0.59 -14.18
C ARG A 156 -1.61 -1.55 -15.37
N GLY A 157 -2.27 -2.66 -15.19
CA GLY A 157 -2.53 -3.60 -16.26
C GLY A 157 -2.21 -5.04 -15.88
N ASP A 158 -2.40 -5.93 -16.83
CA ASP A 158 -2.12 -7.35 -16.68
C ASP A 158 -0.62 -7.63 -16.90
N LEU A 159 0.15 -7.51 -15.83
CA LEU A 159 1.61 -7.76 -15.86
C LEU A 159 1.96 -9.22 -16.15
N ALA A 160 1.08 -10.18 -15.82
CA ALA A 160 1.27 -11.56 -16.18
C ALA A 160 1.22 -11.72 -17.70
N ARG A 161 0.24 -11.07 -18.33
CA ARG A 161 0.12 -11.06 -19.79
C ARG A 161 1.30 -10.35 -20.47
N LEU A 162 1.75 -9.24 -19.89
CA LEU A 162 2.93 -8.53 -20.40
C LEU A 162 4.18 -9.39 -20.30
N LEU A 163 4.38 -10.09 -19.19
CA LEU A 163 5.52 -11.00 -19.00
C LEU A 163 5.49 -12.13 -20.02
N GLU A 164 4.34 -12.78 -20.24
CA GLU A 164 4.18 -13.80 -21.30
C GLU A 164 4.54 -13.30 -22.69
N LEU A 165 4.19 -12.06 -23.01
CA LEU A 165 4.53 -11.45 -24.30
C LEU A 165 6.02 -11.18 -24.42
N LEU A 166 6.63 -10.67 -23.34
CA LEU A 166 8.09 -10.44 -23.31
C LEU A 166 8.88 -11.74 -23.45
N GLU A 167 8.46 -12.82 -22.78
CA GLU A 167 9.08 -14.15 -22.90
C GLU A 167 9.02 -14.73 -24.33
N LYS A 168 7.99 -14.37 -25.10
CA LYS A 168 7.88 -14.77 -26.50
C LYS A 168 8.83 -14.03 -27.43
N VAL A 169 9.21 -12.82 -27.07
CA VAL A 169 10.04 -11.92 -27.91
C VAL A 169 11.50 -11.99 -27.48
N LEU A 170 11.76 -12.14 -26.21
CA LEU A 170 13.07 -12.15 -25.60
C LEU A 170 13.48 -13.59 -25.26
N ARG A 171 14.78 -13.92 -25.46
CA ARG A 171 15.31 -15.20 -25.02
C ARG A 171 15.27 -15.38 -23.52
N GLU A 172 15.52 -14.29 -22.80
CA GLU A 172 15.39 -14.15 -21.35
C GLU A 172 14.88 -12.75 -21.02
N VAL A 173 13.93 -12.65 -20.11
CA VAL A 173 13.46 -11.35 -19.65
C VAL A 173 14.37 -10.89 -18.53
N THR A 174 15.21 -9.91 -18.81
CA THR A 174 16.13 -9.30 -17.85
C THR A 174 15.92 -7.79 -17.78
N PRO A 175 16.31 -7.12 -16.67
CA PRO A 175 16.31 -5.67 -16.62
C PRO A 175 17.12 -5.01 -17.75
N ALA A 176 18.22 -5.64 -18.16
CA ALA A 176 19.06 -5.17 -19.26
C ALA A 176 18.36 -5.25 -20.62
N GLU A 177 17.60 -6.33 -20.87
CA GLU A 177 16.80 -6.47 -22.08
C GLU A 177 15.62 -5.49 -22.12
N LEU A 178 14.96 -5.25 -20.97
CA LEU A 178 13.93 -4.20 -20.86
C LEU A 178 14.50 -2.80 -21.17
N GLN A 179 15.77 -2.56 -20.83
CA GLN A 179 16.44 -1.30 -21.20
C GLN A 179 16.65 -1.19 -22.71
N ARG A 180 16.98 -2.29 -23.39
CA ARG A 180 17.21 -2.31 -24.83
C ARG A 180 15.94 -2.10 -25.65
N LEU A 181 14.79 -2.55 -25.13
CA LEU A 181 13.50 -2.35 -25.81
C LEU A 181 13.08 -0.88 -25.87
N ALA A 182 13.85 0.04 -25.28
CA ALA A 182 13.65 1.49 -25.34
C ALA A 182 12.18 1.92 -25.08
N LEU A 183 11.48 1.18 -24.22
CA LEU A 183 10.15 1.55 -23.77
C LEU A 183 10.29 2.86 -22.99
N GLY A 184 9.99 3.97 -23.64
CA GLY A 184 9.91 5.27 -23.02
C GLY A 184 8.78 5.28 -21.98
N PRO A 185 8.78 6.22 -21.02
CA PRO A 185 7.67 6.37 -20.08
C PRO A 185 6.33 6.59 -20.77
N ASP A 186 6.33 7.10 -22.01
CA ASP A 186 5.14 7.38 -22.80
C ASP A 186 4.64 6.16 -23.62
N ASP A 187 5.45 5.12 -23.79
CA ASP A 187 5.09 3.92 -24.58
C ASP A 187 4.32 2.87 -23.75
N ILE A 188 4.10 3.13 -22.45
CA ILE A 188 3.49 2.20 -21.49
C ILE A 188 2.00 2.55 -21.24
N GLU A 189 1.51 3.67 -21.79
CA GLU A 189 0.13 4.14 -21.64
C GLU A 189 -0.82 3.70 -22.77
N ALA A 190 -0.42 2.82 -23.68
CA ALA A 190 -1.22 2.34 -24.79
C ALA A 190 -1.90 1.00 -24.52
#